data_2029fb7b2aed08b39a4184ce5530ebf3
#
_entry.id   2029fb7b2aed08b39a4184ce5530ebf3
#
_cell.length_a   1.000
_cell.length_b   1.000
_cell.length_c   1.000
_cell.angle_alpha   90.00
_cell.angle_beta   90.00
_cell.angle_gamma   90.00
#
_symmetry.space_group_name_H-M   'P 1'
#
loop_
_entity.id
_entity.type
_entity.pdbx_description
1 polymer ?
#
loop_
_entity_poly.entity_id
_entity_poly.type
_entity_poly.pdbx_seq_one_letter_code
_entity_poly.pdbx_strand_id
1 'polypeptide(L)'
;MSEAIALAKKLNNLHGIAQALYYAACLSHYGRDPAEVERLASDVIELSTRQNFAHYLSRGNILRGWARSASVDAVEGISWIEDGMQDWRATGATLTVPFFLALKAEALHLADRTSEALEAIREAEALIERSEERWWCAELHRLRGLFLAALGADETQIEVSFCTAIRIAQQQKSVSPAKRAEVSYAEYRRQKATGSGGRGFRLPLL
;
A
#
# COMPACT_ATOMS: atom_id res chain seq x y z
N MET A 1 4.86 -13.06 13.26
CA MET A 1 5.52 -13.33 11.94
C MET A 1 6.83 -14.10 12.07
N SER A 2 7.71 -13.78 13.05
CA SER A 2 8.96 -14.54 13.31
C SER A 2 8.72 -16.04 13.50
N GLU A 3 7.67 -16.42 14.23
CA GLU A 3 7.31 -17.80 14.45
C GLU A 3 6.90 -18.54 13.15
N ALA A 4 6.15 -17.89 12.26
CA ALA A 4 5.75 -18.49 10.99
C ALA A 4 6.97 -18.75 10.08
N ILE A 5 7.90 -17.81 10.03
CA ILE A 5 9.16 -17.97 9.29
C ILE A 5 10.00 -19.10 9.91
N ALA A 6 10.11 -19.12 11.24
CA ALA A 6 10.86 -20.16 11.96
C ALA A 6 10.24 -21.55 11.74
N LEU A 7 8.92 -21.66 11.79
CA LEU A 7 8.21 -22.93 11.54
C LEU A 7 8.42 -23.40 10.08
N ALA A 8 8.26 -22.51 9.11
CA ALA A 8 8.46 -22.85 7.71
C ALA A 8 9.90 -23.31 7.43
N LYS A 9 10.90 -22.65 8.05
CA LYS A 9 12.32 -23.07 8.01
C LYS A 9 12.52 -24.45 8.63
N LYS A 10 11.94 -24.70 9.82
CA LYS A 10 12.01 -26.01 10.51
C LYS A 10 11.43 -27.15 9.68
N LEU A 11 10.36 -26.85 8.91
CA LEU A 11 9.69 -27.82 8.03
C LEU A 11 10.36 -27.92 6.65
N ASN A 12 11.43 -27.19 6.40
CA ASN A 12 12.09 -27.07 5.10
C ASN A 12 11.10 -26.76 3.94
N ASN A 13 10.05 -25.97 4.25
CA ASN A 13 9.01 -25.59 3.31
C ASN A 13 9.37 -24.25 2.64
N LEU A 14 10.08 -24.30 1.52
CA LEU A 14 10.57 -23.13 0.81
C LEU A 14 9.44 -22.19 0.35
N HIS A 15 8.33 -22.75 -0.12
CA HIS A 15 7.15 -21.97 -0.49
C HIS A 15 6.52 -21.27 0.72
N GLY A 16 6.42 -21.98 1.85
CA GLY A 16 5.95 -21.41 3.13
C GLY A 16 6.88 -20.32 3.66
N ILE A 17 8.20 -20.43 3.44
CA ILE A 17 9.16 -19.37 3.79
C ILE A 17 8.90 -18.12 2.93
N ALA A 18 8.77 -18.26 1.60
CA ALA A 18 8.48 -17.14 0.71
C ALA A 18 7.18 -16.44 1.09
N GLN A 19 6.13 -17.21 1.38
CA GLN A 19 4.84 -16.67 1.84
C GLN A 19 4.95 -15.92 3.17
N ALA A 20 5.63 -16.49 4.15
CA ALA A 20 5.79 -15.86 5.46
C ALA A 20 6.62 -14.56 5.39
N LEU A 21 7.68 -14.54 4.59
CA LEU A 21 8.48 -13.33 4.33
C LEU A 21 7.65 -12.25 3.64
N TYR A 22 6.87 -12.60 2.61
CA TYR A 22 5.98 -11.67 1.92
C TYR A 22 4.98 -11.02 2.88
N TYR A 23 4.29 -11.81 3.70
CA TYR A 23 3.35 -11.25 4.67
C TYR A 23 4.03 -10.45 5.78
N ALA A 24 5.27 -10.82 6.15
CA ALA A 24 6.07 -10.00 7.06
C ALA A 24 6.36 -8.62 6.45
N ALA A 25 6.74 -8.57 5.17
CA ALA A 25 6.96 -7.30 4.45
C ALA A 25 5.66 -6.47 4.36
N CYS A 26 4.51 -7.11 4.10
CA CYS A 26 3.21 -6.41 4.15
C CYS A 26 2.92 -5.82 5.53
N LEU A 27 3.21 -6.53 6.61
CA LEU A 27 3.02 -6.01 7.98
C LEU A 27 3.98 -4.86 8.29
N SER A 28 5.22 -4.91 7.81
CA SER A 28 6.17 -3.81 7.95
C SER A 28 5.74 -2.58 7.14
N HIS A 29 5.12 -2.79 5.97
CA HIS A 29 4.46 -1.70 5.22
C HIS A 29 3.34 -1.05 6.05
N TYR A 30 2.49 -1.85 6.72
CA TYR A 30 1.49 -1.30 7.66
C TYR A 30 2.14 -0.53 8.82
N GLY A 31 3.29 -1.00 9.31
CA GLY A 31 4.08 -0.35 10.35
C GLY A 31 4.83 0.90 9.88
N ARG A 32 4.79 1.20 8.57
CA ARG A 32 5.52 2.32 7.95
C ARG A 32 7.02 2.23 8.16
N ASP A 33 7.58 1.05 8.03
CA ASP A 33 9.02 0.76 8.12
C ASP A 33 9.58 0.36 6.74
N PRO A 34 9.97 1.34 5.90
CA PRO A 34 10.49 1.04 4.57
C PRO A 34 11.79 0.24 4.60
N ALA A 35 12.63 0.42 5.61
CA ALA A 35 13.89 -0.31 5.72
C ALA A 35 13.65 -1.81 5.94
N GLU A 36 12.70 -2.16 6.82
CA GLU A 36 12.33 -3.56 7.05
C GLU A 36 11.55 -4.15 5.86
N VAL A 37 10.73 -3.35 5.16
CA VAL A 37 10.10 -3.78 3.90
C VAL A 37 11.16 -4.11 2.85
N GLU A 38 12.16 -3.25 2.64
CA GLU A 38 13.26 -3.47 1.69
C GLU A 38 14.00 -4.76 2.00
N ARG A 39 14.36 -4.97 3.28
CA ARG A 39 15.06 -6.16 3.74
C ARG A 39 14.25 -7.45 3.46
N LEU A 40 13.00 -7.48 3.90
CA LEU A 40 12.13 -8.65 3.74
C LEU A 40 11.77 -8.93 2.28
N ALA A 41 11.52 -7.88 1.49
CA ALA A 41 11.25 -8.00 0.07
C ALA A 41 12.48 -8.55 -0.67
N SER A 42 13.68 -8.12 -0.30
CA SER A 42 14.94 -8.67 -0.86
C SER A 42 15.10 -10.16 -0.54
N ASP A 43 14.78 -10.59 0.69
CA ASP A 43 14.78 -12.02 1.06
C ASP A 43 13.76 -12.83 0.22
N VAL A 44 12.55 -12.26 -0.02
CA VAL A 44 11.54 -12.87 -0.91
C VAL A 44 12.08 -13.02 -2.33
N ILE A 45 12.67 -11.96 -2.89
CA ILE A 45 13.21 -11.93 -4.25
C ILE A 45 14.31 -12.97 -4.40
N GLU A 46 15.28 -12.99 -3.48
CA GLU A 46 16.41 -13.93 -3.51
C GLU A 46 15.93 -15.39 -3.49
N LEU A 47 15.03 -15.72 -2.55
CA LEU A 47 14.49 -17.07 -2.45
C LEU A 47 13.68 -17.44 -3.70
N SER A 48 12.85 -16.52 -4.18
CA SER A 48 11.95 -16.77 -5.32
C SER A 48 12.71 -16.91 -6.63
N THR A 49 13.78 -16.16 -6.81
CA THR A 49 14.68 -16.29 -7.99
C THR A 49 15.35 -17.66 -8.00
N ARG A 50 15.89 -18.11 -6.86
CA ARG A 50 16.54 -19.43 -6.76
C ARG A 50 15.58 -20.61 -6.97
N GLN A 51 14.31 -20.44 -6.61
CA GLN A 51 13.30 -21.50 -6.63
C GLN A 51 12.30 -21.38 -7.80
N ASN A 52 12.46 -20.39 -8.70
CA ASN A 52 11.55 -20.09 -9.79
C ASN A 52 10.10 -19.86 -9.31
N PHE A 53 9.91 -19.17 -8.18
CA PHE A 53 8.60 -18.82 -7.66
C PHE A 53 8.13 -17.47 -8.25
N ALA A 54 7.75 -17.45 -9.53
CA ALA A 54 7.35 -16.24 -10.26
C ALA A 54 6.31 -15.40 -9.50
N HIS A 55 5.35 -16.05 -8.86
CA HIS A 55 4.29 -15.44 -8.07
C HIS A 55 4.81 -14.65 -6.85
N TYR A 56 5.84 -15.11 -6.14
CA TYR A 56 6.43 -14.38 -5.02
C TYR A 56 7.49 -13.39 -5.49
N LEU A 57 8.16 -13.67 -6.60
CA LEU A 57 9.13 -12.75 -7.19
C LEU A 57 8.49 -11.41 -7.54
N SER A 58 7.38 -11.45 -8.29
CA SER A 58 6.62 -10.24 -8.64
C SER A 58 6.14 -9.45 -7.42
N ARG A 59 5.62 -10.15 -6.40
CA ARG A 59 5.19 -9.53 -5.14
C ARG A 59 6.35 -8.88 -4.38
N GLY A 60 7.50 -9.53 -4.35
CA GLY A 60 8.72 -8.99 -3.75
C GLY A 60 9.16 -7.71 -4.44
N ASN A 61 9.18 -7.70 -5.78
CA ASN A 61 9.54 -6.52 -6.57
C ASN A 61 8.61 -5.34 -6.30
N ILE A 62 7.29 -5.57 -6.20
CA ILE A 62 6.30 -4.52 -5.89
C ILE A 62 6.56 -3.90 -4.52
N LEU A 63 6.76 -4.72 -3.47
CA LEU A 63 7.02 -4.22 -2.12
C LEU A 63 8.37 -3.50 -2.02
N ARG A 64 9.38 -4.03 -2.68
CA ARG A 64 10.70 -3.40 -2.75
C ARG A 64 10.63 -2.06 -3.48
N GLY A 65 9.84 -1.97 -4.56
CA GLY A 65 9.57 -0.72 -5.27
C GLY A 65 8.93 0.33 -4.37
N TRP A 66 7.95 -0.06 -3.54
CA TRP A 66 7.37 0.84 -2.56
C TRP A 66 8.41 1.32 -1.53
N ALA A 67 9.22 0.42 -0.98
CA ALA A 67 10.26 0.78 0.00
C ALA A 67 11.29 1.74 -0.61
N ARG A 68 11.67 1.51 -1.87
CA ARG A 68 12.56 2.39 -2.63
C ARG A 68 11.96 3.78 -2.80
N SER A 69 10.68 3.86 -3.16
CA SER A 69 9.95 5.12 -3.31
C SER A 69 9.89 5.90 -2.00
N ALA A 70 9.73 5.21 -0.89
CA ALA A 70 9.59 5.82 0.43
C ALA A 70 10.93 6.32 1.03
N SER A 71 12.07 5.78 0.58
CA SER A 71 13.37 6.01 1.23
C SER A 71 14.37 6.78 0.38
N VAL A 72 14.41 6.56 -0.93
CA VAL A 72 15.55 6.99 -1.76
C VAL A 72 15.13 7.66 -3.06
N ASP A 73 14.37 6.96 -3.91
CA ASP A 73 14.02 7.41 -5.26
C ASP A 73 12.62 6.94 -5.63
N ALA A 74 11.69 7.89 -5.62
CA ALA A 74 10.29 7.61 -5.92
C ALA A 74 10.07 7.20 -7.38
N VAL A 75 10.84 7.72 -8.32
CA VAL A 75 10.70 7.42 -9.75
C VAL A 75 11.17 6.00 -10.05
N GLU A 76 12.34 5.62 -9.52
CA GLU A 76 12.85 4.26 -9.65
C GLU A 76 11.92 3.24 -9.00
N GLY A 77 11.43 3.55 -7.80
CA GLY A 77 10.50 2.67 -7.10
C GLY A 77 9.17 2.46 -7.82
N ILE A 78 8.63 3.50 -8.49
CA ILE A 78 7.43 3.37 -9.33
C ILE A 78 7.69 2.38 -10.48
N SER A 79 8.84 2.48 -11.16
CA SER A 79 9.20 1.55 -12.24
C SER A 79 9.21 0.10 -11.74
N TRP A 80 9.82 -0.16 -10.59
CA TRP A 80 9.85 -1.51 -10.02
C TRP A 80 8.46 -2.04 -9.64
N ILE A 81 7.56 -1.16 -9.17
CA ILE A 81 6.16 -1.53 -8.88
C ILE A 81 5.45 -1.90 -10.19
N GLU A 82 5.62 -1.10 -11.26
CA GLU A 82 4.96 -1.33 -12.54
C GLU A 82 5.42 -2.63 -13.20
N ASP A 83 6.73 -2.88 -13.22
CA ASP A 83 7.32 -4.13 -13.71
C ASP A 83 6.80 -5.34 -12.91
N GLY A 84 6.80 -5.25 -11.59
CA GLY A 84 6.27 -6.29 -10.72
C GLY A 84 4.78 -6.54 -10.92
N MET A 85 3.98 -5.51 -11.17
CA MET A 85 2.55 -5.64 -11.49
C MET A 85 2.34 -6.26 -12.88
N GLN A 86 3.19 -5.98 -13.83
CA GLN A 86 3.15 -6.63 -15.15
C GLN A 86 3.47 -8.12 -15.03
N ASP A 87 4.54 -8.47 -14.31
CA ASP A 87 4.91 -9.86 -14.03
C ASP A 87 3.80 -10.61 -13.28
N TRP A 88 3.17 -9.95 -12.29
CA TRP A 88 2.03 -10.51 -11.58
C TRP A 88 0.87 -10.87 -12.50
N ARG A 89 0.49 -9.95 -13.40
CA ARG A 89 -0.57 -10.19 -14.41
C ARG A 89 -0.19 -11.34 -15.35
N ALA A 90 1.09 -11.46 -15.72
CA ALA A 90 1.58 -12.55 -16.57
C ALA A 90 1.43 -13.94 -15.94
N THR A 91 1.35 -14.04 -14.58
CA THR A 91 1.03 -15.29 -13.90
C THR A 91 -0.44 -15.70 -14.00
N GLY A 92 -1.31 -14.86 -14.55
CA GLY A 92 -2.77 -15.04 -14.57
C GLY A 92 -3.46 -14.69 -13.25
N ALA A 93 -2.73 -14.20 -12.24
CA ALA A 93 -3.28 -13.85 -10.94
C ALA A 93 -4.01 -12.50 -10.98
N THR A 94 -5.20 -12.45 -10.38
CA THR A 94 -6.04 -11.24 -10.31
C THR A 94 -6.21 -10.69 -8.89
N LEU A 95 -5.98 -11.53 -7.87
CA LEU A 95 -6.09 -11.13 -6.47
C LEU A 95 -5.00 -10.13 -6.09
N THR A 96 -5.26 -9.33 -5.07
CA THR A 96 -4.31 -8.35 -4.49
C THR A 96 -3.95 -7.16 -5.38
N VAL A 97 -4.45 -7.08 -6.60
CA VAL A 97 -4.20 -5.93 -7.49
C VAL A 97 -4.63 -4.59 -6.87
N PRO A 98 -5.76 -4.49 -6.15
CA PRO A 98 -6.12 -3.25 -5.45
C PRO A 98 -5.08 -2.81 -4.41
N PHE A 99 -4.45 -3.74 -3.72
CA PHE A 99 -3.35 -3.44 -2.79
C PHE A 99 -2.10 -2.92 -3.53
N PHE A 100 -1.74 -3.54 -4.66
CA PHE A 100 -0.59 -3.09 -5.45
C PHE A 100 -0.81 -1.70 -6.05
N LEU A 101 -2.03 -1.40 -6.48
CA LEU A 101 -2.40 -0.06 -6.93
C LEU A 101 -2.33 0.97 -5.80
N ALA A 102 -2.65 0.59 -4.56
CA ALA A 102 -2.45 1.46 -3.40
C ALA A 102 -0.96 1.75 -3.16
N LEU A 103 -0.09 0.75 -3.25
CA LEU A 103 1.37 0.94 -3.15
C LEU A 103 1.89 1.86 -4.26
N LYS A 104 1.43 1.65 -5.50
CA LYS A 104 1.75 2.53 -6.64
C LYS A 104 1.28 3.96 -6.38
N ALA A 105 0.07 4.14 -5.87
CA ALA A 105 -0.48 5.45 -5.58
C ALA A 105 0.32 6.19 -4.48
N GLU A 106 0.75 5.50 -3.43
CA GLU A 106 1.64 6.08 -2.43
C GLU A 106 2.97 6.51 -3.07
N ALA A 107 3.59 5.69 -3.90
CA ALA A 107 4.83 6.00 -4.60
C ALA A 107 4.69 7.19 -5.56
N LEU A 108 3.59 7.25 -6.32
CA LEU A 108 3.27 8.39 -7.20
C LEU A 108 3.10 9.69 -6.40
N HIS A 109 2.43 9.64 -5.26
CA HIS A 109 2.29 10.83 -4.42
C HIS A 109 3.65 11.31 -3.86
N LEU A 110 4.53 10.39 -3.47
CA LEU A 110 5.90 10.74 -3.05
C LEU A 110 6.73 11.37 -4.17
N ALA A 111 6.42 11.05 -5.43
CA ALA A 111 7.01 11.67 -6.62
C ALA A 111 6.32 12.98 -7.05
N ASP A 112 5.50 13.59 -6.20
CA ASP A 112 4.67 14.78 -6.52
C ASP A 112 3.66 14.57 -7.69
N ARG A 113 3.37 13.32 -8.06
CA ARG A 113 2.42 12.91 -9.12
C ARG A 113 1.05 12.56 -8.52
N THR A 114 0.52 13.43 -7.65
CA THR A 114 -0.70 13.13 -6.85
C THR A 114 -1.95 12.92 -7.70
N SER A 115 -2.06 13.59 -8.86
CA SER A 115 -3.19 13.35 -9.78
C SER A 115 -3.23 11.91 -10.29
N GLU A 116 -2.06 11.37 -10.67
CA GLU A 116 -1.93 9.99 -11.12
C GLU A 116 -2.11 8.99 -9.96
N ALA A 117 -1.68 9.37 -8.75
CA ALA A 117 -1.98 8.59 -7.55
C ALA A 117 -3.49 8.44 -7.33
N LEU A 118 -4.26 9.50 -7.53
CA LEU A 118 -5.73 9.45 -7.42
C LEU A 118 -6.36 8.60 -8.53
N GLU A 119 -5.80 8.57 -9.73
CA GLU A 119 -6.24 7.68 -10.81
C GLU A 119 -6.01 6.20 -10.45
N ALA A 120 -4.83 5.87 -9.89
CA ALA A 120 -4.55 4.52 -9.43
C ALA A 120 -5.52 4.07 -8.32
N ILE A 121 -5.91 4.96 -7.41
CA ILE A 121 -6.95 4.68 -6.41
C ILE A 121 -8.31 4.41 -7.06
N ARG A 122 -8.71 5.19 -8.06
CA ARG A 122 -9.98 4.96 -8.80
C ARG A 122 -9.97 3.61 -9.52
N GLU A 123 -8.84 3.23 -10.12
CA GLU A 123 -8.68 1.89 -10.73
C GLU A 123 -8.85 0.79 -9.68
N ALA A 124 -8.23 0.94 -8.50
CA ALA A 124 -8.35 0.00 -7.40
C ALA A 124 -9.80 -0.13 -6.90
N GLU A 125 -10.51 0.99 -6.72
CA GLU A 125 -11.93 1.02 -6.33
C GLU A 125 -12.80 0.28 -7.34
N ALA A 126 -12.62 0.52 -8.64
CA ALA A 126 -13.36 -0.17 -9.70
C ALA A 126 -13.10 -1.68 -9.75
N LEU A 127 -11.87 -2.11 -9.43
CA LEU A 127 -11.55 -3.54 -9.34
C LEU A 127 -12.22 -4.21 -8.14
N ILE A 128 -12.27 -3.54 -6.99
CA ILE A 128 -12.94 -4.04 -5.79
C ILE A 128 -14.43 -4.25 -6.02
N GLU A 129 -15.10 -3.35 -6.72
CA GLU A 129 -16.51 -3.50 -7.07
C GLU A 129 -16.79 -4.76 -7.89
N ARG A 130 -15.82 -5.19 -8.73
CA ARG A 130 -15.95 -6.36 -9.59
C ARG A 130 -15.53 -7.67 -8.94
N SER A 131 -14.50 -7.62 -8.05
CA SER A 131 -13.87 -8.82 -7.46
C SER A 131 -14.37 -9.15 -6.07
N GLU A 132 -15.11 -8.25 -5.42
CA GLU A 132 -15.51 -8.31 -4.01
C GLU A 132 -14.31 -8.41 -3.02
N GLU A 133 -13.11 -8.09 -3.45
CA GLU A 133 -11.88 -8.10 -2.64
C GLU A 133 -11.84 -6.87 -1.72
N ARG A 134 -12.52 -6.92 -0.58
CA ARG A 134 -12.83 -5.75 0.26
C ARG A 134 -11.83 -5.47 1.40
N TRP A 135 -10.84 -6.31 1.59
CA TRP A 135 -9.94 -6.19 2.76
C TRP A 135 -9.10 -4.91 2.77
N TRP A 136 -8.88 -4.26 1.62
CA TRP A 136 -8.11 -3.02 1.48
C TRP A 136 -8.99 -1.76 1.33
N CYS A 137 -10.31 -1.87 1.27
CA CYS A 137 -11.22 -0.76 0.98
C CYS A 137 -11.03 0.44 1.91
N ALA A 138 -10.91 0.22 3.21
CA ALA A 138 -10.74 1.30 4.18
C ALA A 138 -9.49 2.14 3.88
N GLU A 139 -8.40 1.50 3.51
CA GLU A 139 -7.15 2.16 3.19
C GLU A 139 -7.21 2.94 1.87
N LEU A 140 -7.86 2.41 0.84
CA LEU A 140 -8.08 3.13 -0.41
C LEU A 140 -8.83 4.44 -0.18
N HIS A 141 -9.91 4.41 0.60
CA HIS A 141 -10.65 5.63 0.93
C HIS A 141 -9.83 6.60 1.80
N ARG A 142 -8.97 6.09 2.70
CA ARG A 142 -8.04 6.94 3.44
C ARG A 142 -7.05 7.64 2.51
N LEU A 143 -6.41 6.90 1.61
CA LEU A 143 -5.47 7.44 0.63
C LEU A 143 -6.15 8.43 -0.31
N ARG A 144 -7.37 8.11 -0.77
CA ARG A 144 -8.17 9.04 -1.56
C ARG A 144 -8.39 10.36 -0.83
N GLY A 145 -8.76 10.34 0.45
CA GLY A 145 -8.91 11.54 1.26
C GLY A 145 -7.62 12.37 1.33
N LEU A 146 -6.48 11.70 1.52
CA LEU A 146 -5.16 12.35 1.54
C LEU A 146 -4.84 13.02 0.20
N PHE A 147 -5.03 12.32 -0.91
CA PHE A 147 -4.69 12.83 -2.23
C PHE A 147 -5.63 13.95 -2.67
N LEU A 148 -6.92 13.86 -2.36
CA LEU A 148 -7.88 14.93 -2.58
C LEU A 148 -7.49 16.19 -1.78
N ALA A 149 -7.09 16.03 -0.52
CA ALA A 149 -6.63 17.15 0.31
C ALA A 149 -5.35 17.78 -0.25
N ALA A 150 -4.39 16.97 -0.69
CA ALA A 150 -3.15 17.47 -1.32
C ALA A 150 -3.40 18.22 -2.63
N LEU A 151 -4.43 17.85 -3.38
CA LEU A 151 -4.84 18.52 -4.61
C LEU A 151 -5.74 19.77 -4.38
N GLY A 152 -6.12 20.04 -3.12
CA GLY A 152 -7.03 21.15 -2.79
C GLY A 152 -8.45 20.94 -3.33
N ALA A 153 -8.93 19.72 -3.36
CA ALA A 153 -10.27 19.36 -3.80
C ALA A 153 -11.35 19.90 -2.84
N ASP A 154 -12.62 19.74 -3.23
CA ASP A 154 -13.75 20.14 -2.41
C ASP A 154 -13.74 19.41 -1.05
N GLU A 155 -13.99 20.18 0.01
CA GLU A 155 -13.97 19.70 1.38
C GLU A 155 -14.90 18.53 1.63
N THR A 156 -16.08 18.58 1.04
CA THR A 156 -17.08 17.52 1.19
C THR A 156 -16.54 16.19 0.65
N GLN A 157 -15.84 16.22 -0.47
CA GLN A 157 -15.24 15.01 -1.06
C GLN A 157 -14.14 14.44 -0.17
N ILE A 158 -13.31 15.29 0.42
CA ILE A 158 -12.25 14.91 1.34
C ILE A 158 -12.84 14.24 2.59
N GLU A 159 -13.80 14.91 3.23
CA GLU A 159 -14.46 14.42 4.45
C GLU A 159 -15.20 13.10 4.21
N VAL A 160 -15.97 13.02 3.12
CA VAL A 160 -16.65 11.77 2.72
C VAL A 160 -15.67 10.62 2.58
N SER A 161 -14.49 10.87 2.00
CA SER A 161 -13.46 9.83 1.84
C SER A 161 -12.95 9.33 3.19
N PHE A 162 -12.58 10.21 4.11
CA PHE A 162 -12.11 9.81 5.44
C PHE A 162 -13.23 9.15 6.29
N CYS A 163 -14.42 9.70 6.29
CA CYS A 163 -15.56 9.12 7.02
C CYS A 163 -15.90 7.71 6.48
N THR A 164 -15.83 7.53 5.16
CA THR A 164 -16.04 6.21 4.54
C THR A 164 -14.95 5.23 4.96
N ALA A 165 -13.68 5.64 4.97
CA ALA A 165 -12.58 4.82 5.45
C ALA A 165 -12.80 4.33 6.90
N ILE A 166 -13.14 5.24 7.79
CA ILE A 166 -13.42 4.93 9.21
C ILE A 166 -14.60 3.95 9.32
N ARG A 167 -15.71 4.24 8.65
CA ARG A 167 -16.91 3.39 8.68
C ARG A 167 -16.62 1.97 8.18
N ILE A 168 -15.91 1.83 7.06
CA ILE A 168 -15.56 0.52 6.50
C ILE A 168 -14.66 -0.24 7.48
N ALA A 169 -13.62 0.40 8.01
CA ALA A 169 -12.71 -0.25 8.96
C ALA A 169 -13.44 -0.73 10.23
N GLN A 170 -14.39 0.07 10.75
CA GLN A 170 -15.21 -0.32 11.90
C GLN A 170 -16.13 -1.50 11.57
N GLN A 171 -16.79 -1.50 10.40
CA GLN A 171 -17.61 -2.62 9.94
C GLN A 171 -16.79 -3.91 9.79
N GLN A 172 -15.55 -3.80 9.32
CA GLN A 172 -14.61 -4.90 9.20
C GLN A 172 -13.99 -5.31 10.54
N LYS A 173 -14.26 -4.58 11.63
CA LYS A 173 -13.60 -4.74 12.94
C LYS A 173 -12.07 -4.67 12.85
N SER A 174 -11.56 -3.88 11.92
CA SER A 174 -10.14 -3.70 11.61
C SER A 174 -9.58 -2.52 12.38
N VAL A 175 -8.97 -2.79 13.55
CA VAL A 175 -8.53 -1.74 14.49
C VAL A 175 -7.46 -0.83 13.89
N SER A 176 -6.43 -1.40 13.25
CA SER A 176 -5.31 -0.61 12.70
C SER A 176 -5.74 0.32 11.57
N PRO A 177 -6.49 -0.12 10.53
CA PRO A 177 -7.01 0.77 9.50
C PRO A 177 -7.94 1.85 10.05
N ALA A 178 -8.80 1.52 11.05
CA ALA A 178 -9.67 2.51 11.69
C ALA A 178 -8.85 3.63 12.33
N LYS A 179 -7.88 3.27 13.17
CA LYS A 179 -7.00 4.22 13.84
C LYS A 179 -6.21 5.09 12.85
N ARG A 180 -5.69 4.50 11.77
CA ARG A 180 -4.97 5.25 10.72
C ARG A 180 -5.88 6.26 10.02
N ALA A 181 -7.11 5.88 9.68
CA ALA A 181 -8.06 6.77 9.05
C ALA A 181 -8.48 7.92 9.98
N GLU A 182 -8.72 7.63 11.26
CA GLU A 182 -9.05 8.63 12.28
C GLU A 182 -7.90 9.63 12.47
N VAL A 183 -6.66 9.16 12.57
CA VAL A 183 -5.46 10.02 12.70
C VAL A 183 -5.30 10.90 11.46
N SER A 184 -5.42 10.32 10.26
CA SER A 184 -5.32 11.08 9.01
C SER A 184 -6.39 12.17 8.92
N TYR A 185 -7.63 11.86 9.30
CA TYR A 185 -8.73 12.82 9.29
C TYR A 185 -8.56 13.93 10.35
N ALA A 186 -8.13 13.55 11.55
CA ALA A 186 -7.88 14.53 12.61
C ALA A 186 -6.77 15.51 12.21
N GLU A 187 -5.71 15.02 11.58
CA GLU A 187 -4.61 15.85 11.09
C GLU A 187 -5.05 16.79 9.96
N TYR A 188 -5.86 16.29 9.01
CA TYR A 188 -6.47 17.12 7.98
C TYR A 188 -7.26 18.29 8.60
N ARG A 189 -8.14 18.01 9.57
CA ARG A 189 -8.94 19.03 10.25
C ARG A 189 -8.08 20.02 11.02
N ARG A 190 -7.01 19.55 11.66
CA ARG A 190 -6.06 20.40 12.38
C ARG A 190 -5.37 21.40 11.46
N GLN A 191 -4.82 20.92 10.34
CA GLN A 191 -4.14 21.77 9.35
C GLN A 191 -5.09 22.80 8.72
N LYS A 192 -6.32 22.39 8.46
CA LYS A 192 -7.35 23.29 7.96
C LYS A 192 -7.66 24.41 8.95
N ALA A 193 -7.84 24.09 10.23
CA ALA A 193 -8.15 25.07 11.27
C ALA A 193 -7.01 26.10 11.45
N THR A 194 -5.77 25.73 11.17
CA THR A 194 -4.58 26.63 11.25
C THR A 194 -4.35 27.45 9.99
N GLY A 195 -5.22 27.37 8.98
CA GLY A 195 -5.07 28.10 7.71
C GLY A 195 -4.00 27.52 6.79
N SER A 196 -3.37 26.39 7.15
CA SER A 196 -2.37 25.68 6.35
C SER A 196 -2.98 24.81 5.24
N GLY A 197 -4.29 24.87 5.04
CA GLY A 197 -5.08 24.02 4.13
C GLY A 197 -5.09 24.49 2.66
N GLY A 198 -3.99 25.05 2.17
CA GLY A 198 -3.79 25.37 0.76
C GLY A 198 -2.82 24.40 0.09
N ARG A 199 -2.45 24.64 -1.18
CA ARG A 199 -1.45 23.85 -1.91
C ARG A 199 -0.21 23.60 -1.05
N GLY A 200 0.00 22.37 -0.64
CA GLY A 200 1.10 21.98 0.26
C GLY A 200 0.68 21.14 1.44
N PHE A 201 -0.58 20.66 1.47
CA PHE A 201 -1.03 19.71 2.46
C PHE A 201 -0.17 18.43 2.38
N ARG A 202 0.74 18.28 3.34
CA ARG A 202 1.57 17.08 3.49
C ARG A 202 1.13 16.38 4.77
N LEU A 203 0.26 15.40 4.64
CA LEU A 203 0.17 14.39 5.69
C LEU A 203 1.35 13.43 5.52
N PRO A 204 2.05 13.10 6.60
CA PRO A 204 3.03 12.04 6.52
C PRO A 204 2.33 10.77 6.06
N LEU A 205 2.73 10.26 4.92
CA LEU A 205 2.39 8.89 4.49
C LEU A 205 3.07 7.86 5.40
N LEU A 206 4.15 8.30 6.03
CA LEU A 206 5.04 7.54 6.91
C LEU A 206 4.88 7.97 8.35
#